data_7134db7e826a9f312f1b1c116fa3b8f5
#
_entry.id   7134db7e826a9f312f1b1c116fa3b8f5
#
_cell.length_a   1.000
_cell.length_b   1.000
_cell.length_c   1.000
_cell.angle_alpha   90.00
_cell.angle_beta   90.00
_cell.angle_gamma   90.00
#
_symmetry.space_group_name_H-M   'P 1'
#
loop_
_entity.id
_entity.type
_entity.pdbx_description
1 polymer ?
#
loop_
_entity_poly.entity_id
_entity_poly.type
_entity_poly.pdbx_seq_one_letter_code
_entity_poly.pdbx_strand_id
1 'polypeptide(L)'
;MIDWTSTMQQTYEFYIVDPISWKDTKLIRNVKSCTINRDSTAETLGSASLSMTEIIGECYVRIYLITIQNGVKEKHPLGTYLVQTPSSSYDGRIKDITMDAYTPLLELKEKQPPLGFTIEKKTNEAIMTAAHRLAQEYSRAPVVPAKSTTKLTSNFTAGTDDTWLSFINDLAA
;
A
#
# COMPACT_ATOMS: atom_id res chain seq x y z
N MET A 1 16.26 -20.68 -9.64
CA MET A 1 15.50 -19.67 -10.43
C MET A 1 14.30 -20.38 -11.04
N ILE A 2 13.11 -19.85 -10.88
CA ILE A 2 11.87 -20.39 -11.44
C ILE A 2 11.83 -20.14 -12.95
N ASP A 3 11.53 -21.18 -13.71
CA ASP A 3 11.23 -21.06 -15.14
C ASP A 3 9.72 -20.88 -15.35
N TRP A 4 9.32 -19.66 -15.65
CA TRP A 4 7.91 -19.27 -15.82
C TRP A 4 7.22 -19.86 -17.05
N THR A 5 7.98 -20.48 -17.95
CA THR A 5 7.46 -21.14 -19.15
C THR A 5 7.15 -22.62 -18.95
N SER A 6 7.62 -23.19 -17.84
CA SER A 6 7.47 -24.61 -17.50
C SER A 6 6.42 -24.81 -16.39
N THR A 7 5.96 -26.05 -16.25
CA THR A 7 4.97 -26.42 -15.22
C THR A 7 5.50 -26.14 -13.81
N MET A 8 4.69 -25.46 -13.00
CA MET A 8 4.99 -25.15 -11.61
C MET A 8 3.72 -25.24 -10.76
N GLN A 9 3.89 -25.47 -9.45
CA GLN A 9 2.83 -25.32 -8.48
C GLN A 9 2.82 -23.89 -7.96
N GLN A 10 1.62 -23.29 -7.89
CA GLN A 10 1.43 -21.95 -7.36
C GLN A 10 0.48 -21.99 -6.18
N THR A 11 0.78 -21.22 -5.14
CA THR A 11 -0.08 -21.01 -3.97
C THR A 11 0.11 -19.60 -3.44
N TYR A 12 -0.76 -19.14 -2.54
CA TYR A 12 -0.71 -17.79 -2.00
C TYR A 12 -0.56 -17.84 -0.48
N GLU A 13 0.24 -16.93 0.04
CA GLU A 13 0.41 -16.71 1.48
C GLU A 13 0.07 -15.27 1.81
N PHE A 14 -0.64 -15.09 2.94
CA PHE A 14 -1.10 -13.79 3.44
C PHE A 14 -0.53 -13.57 4.83
N TYR A 15 0.13 -12.45 5.06
CA TYR A 15 0.74 -12.12 6.35
C TYR A 15 0.24 -10.79 6.87
N ILE A 16 -0.05 -10.74 8.18
CA ILE A 16 -0.19 -9.47 8.88
C ILE A 16 1.19 -8.84 8.99
N VAL A 17 1.28 -7.56 8.68
CA VAL A 17 2.50 -6.77 8.75
C VAL A 17 2.44 -5.86 9.97
N ASP A 18 3.51 -5.83 10.74
CA ASP A 18 3.69 -4.87 11.82
C ASP A 18 3.89 -3.46 11.24
N PRO A 19 3.05 -2.47 11.60
CA PRO A 19 3.10 -1.12 11.03
C PRO A 19 4.36 -0.32 11.43
N ILE A 20 5.08 -0.74 12.48
CA ILE A 20 6.29 -0.06 12.96
C ILE A 20 7.53 -0.64 12.29
N SER A 21 7.71 -1.96 12.36
CA SER A 21 8.90 -2.65 11.82
C SER A 21 8.76 -3.00 10.34
N TRP A 22 7.56 -2.92 9.77
CA TRP A 22 7.20 -3.30 8.41
C TRP A 22 7.55 -4.76 8.06
N LYS A 23 7.55 -5.62 9.09
CA LYS A 23 7.86 -7.06 8.98
C LYS A 23 6.60 -7.91 9.05
N ASP A 24 6.65 -9.06 8.39
CA ASP A 24 5.60 -10.08 8.49
C ASP A 24 5.59 -10.65 9.90
N THR A 25 4.39 -10.72 10.52
CA THR A 25 4.22 -11.21 11.90
C THR A 25 3.41 -12.50 11.96
N LYS A 26 2.20 -12.52 11.41
CA LYS A 26 1.27 -13.63 11.51
C LYS A 26 0.76 -14.08 10.15
N LEU A 27 0.87 -15.39 9.86
CA LEU A 27 0.26 -15.99 8.68
C LEU A 27 -1.26 -16.08 8.86
N ILE A 28 -2.01 -15.60 7.88
CA ILE A 28 -3.46 -15.69 7.81
C ILE A 28 -3.80 -16.92 6.96
N ARG A 29 -4.53 -17.88 7.54
CA ARG A 29 -4.81 -19.18 6.89
C ARG A 29 -6.25 -19.32 6.39
N ASN A 30 -7.13 -18.44 6.80
CA ASN A 30 -8.58 -18.51 6.59
C ASN A 30 -9.06 -17.62 5.42
N VAL A 31 -8.17 -17.27 4.50
CA VAL A 31 -8.51 -16.57 3.26
C VAL A 31 -9.07 -17.58 2.24
N LYS A 32 -10.31 -17.35 1.81
CA LYS A 32 -11.00 -18.15 0.78
C LYS A 32 -10.61 -17.72 -0.63
N SER A 33 -10.63 -16.41 -0.85
CA SER A 33 -10.27 -15.82 -2.13
C SER A 33 -9.66 -14.44 -1.93
N CYS A 34 -8.87 -14.02 -2.89
CA CYS A 34 -8.29 -12.69 -2.94
C CYS A 34 -8.30 -12.19 -4.38
N THR A 35 -8.80 -10.98 -4.59
CA THR A 35 -8.69 -10.26 -5.87
C THR A 35 -7.79 -9.06 -5.67
N ILE A 36 -6.77 -8.92 -6.51
CA ILE A 36 -5.88 -7.76 -6.53
C ILE A 36 -6.15 -7.00 -7.83
N ASN A 37 -6.54 -5.75 -7.70
CA ASN A 37 -6.67 -4.83 -8.81
C ASN A 37 -5.48 -3.84 -8.78
N ARG A 38 -4.77 -3.74 -9.90
CA ARG A 38 -3.71 -2.75 -10.11
C ARG A 38 -4.14 -1.80 -11.20
N ASP A 39 -4.30 -0.54 -10.84
CA ASP A 39 -4.77 0.50 -11.74
C ASP A 39 -3.84 1.70 -11.63
N SER A 40 -3.06 1.92 -12.68
CA SER A 40 -2.10 3.04 -12.76
C SER A 40 -2.79 4.40 -12.92
N THR A 41 -4.09 4.41 -13.23
CA THR A 41 -4.88 5.64 -13.35
C THR A 41 -5.61 5.98 -12.05
N ALA A 42 -5.76 5.02 -11.14
CA ALA A 42 -6.33 5.26 -9.83
C ALA A 42 -5.33 5.99 -8.93
N GLU A 43 -5.82 6.95 -8.18
CA GLU A 43 -5.02 7.79 -7.27
C GLU A 43 -4.20 6.96 -6.25
N THR A 44 -4.77 5.87 -5.74
CA THR A 44 -4.09 4.94 -4.82
C THR A 44 -3.40 3.77 -5.52
N LEU A 45 -3.29 3.79 -6.85
CA LEU A 45 -2.62 2.79 -7.69
C LEU A 45 -3.17 1.36 -7.57
N GLY A 46 -4.34 1.19 -6.99
CA GLY A 46 -5.04 -0.09 -6.90
C GLY A 46 -5.61 -0.44 -5.54
N SER A 47 -6.20 -1.63 -5.49
CA SER A 47 -6.88 -2.16 -4.31
C SER A 47 -6.81 -3.69 -4.29
N ALA A 48 -7.22 -4.29 -3.17
CA ALA A 48 -7.46 -5.72 -3.07
C ALA A 48 -8.79 -5.97 -2.35
N SER A 49 -9.40 -7.12 -2.60
CA SER A 49 -10.56 -7.60 -1.85
C SER A 49 -10.26 -9.01 -1.35
N LEU A 50 -10.49 -9.23 -0.07
CA LEU A 50 -10.22 -10.48 0.64
C LEU A 50 -11.53 -11.09 1.11
N SER A 51 -11.84 -12.35 0.73
CA SER A 51 -12.92 -13.12 1.31
C SER A 51 -12.36 -14.13 2.30
N MET A 52 -12.92 -14.16 3.52
CA MET A 52 -12.42 -15.01 4.61
C MET A 52 -13.52 -15.42 5.59
N THR A 53 -13.19 -16.32 6.52
CA THR A 53 -14.15 -16.83 7.50
C THR A 53 -14.12 -16.11 8.84
N GLU A 54 -13.09 -15.33 9.10
CA GLU A 54 -12.89 -14.59 10.35
C GLU A 54 -12.56 -13.14 10.06
N ILE A 55 -13.06 -12.24 10.91
CA ILE A 55 -12.73 -10.82 10.84
C ILE A 55 -11.30 -10.64 11.38
N ILE A 56 -10.47 -9.98 10.59
CA ILE A 56 -9.24 -9.35 11.07
C ILE A 56 -9.55 -7.85 11.23
N GLY A 57 -9.03 -7.24 12.29
CA GLY A 57 -9.15 -5.79 12.47
C GLY A 57 -8.39 -5.02 11.38
N GLU A 58 -8.49 -3.70 11.41
CA GLU A 58 -7.68 -2.84 10.55
C GLU A 58 -6.20 -3.17 10.73
N CYS A 59 -5.56 -3.62 9.67
CA CYS A 59 -4.15 -4.03 9.66
C CYS A 59 -3.59 -4.03 8.24
N TYR A 60 -2.26 -4.03 8.14
CA TYR A 60 -1.61 -4.26 6.86
C TYR A 60 -1.50 -5.76 6.58
N VAL A 61 -1.91 -6.16 5.39
CA VAL A 61 -1.76 -7.53 4.88
C VAL A 61 -0.82 -7.53 3.68
N ARG A 62 0.24 -8.32 3.77
CA ARG A 62 1.16 -8.56 2.65
C ARG A 62 0.83 -9.87 1.99
N ILE A 63 0.70 -9.83 0.69
CA ILE A 63 0.28 -10.95 -0.15
C ILE A 63 1.48 -11.42 -0.96
N TYR A 64 1.71 -12.73 -0.94
CA TYR A 64 2.77 -13.37 -1.69
C TYR A 64 2.23 -14.45 -2.62
N LEU A 65 2.78 -14.51 -3.82
CA LEU A 65 2.73 -15.69 -4.68
C LEU A 65 3.90 -16.60 -4.30
N ILE A 66 3.58 -17.83 -4.00
CA ILE A 66 4.57 -18.89 -3.75
C ILE A 66 4.62 -19.79 -4.97
N THR A 67 5.78 -19.94 -5.56
CA THR A 67 6.02 -20.84 -6.66
C THR A 67 6.90 -22.00 -6.21
N ILE A 68 6.54 -23.21 -6.64
CA ILE A 68 7.32 -24.42 -6.35
C ILE A 68 7.56 -25.13 -7.69
N GLN A 69 8.83 -25.31 -8.03
CA GLN A 69 9.27 -25.98 -9.25
C GLN A 69 10.52 -26.78 -8.97
N ASN A 70 10.53 -28.08 -9.32
CA ASN A 70 11.67 -28.98 -9.12
C ASN A 70 12.22 -28.96 -7.67
N GLY A 71 11.32 -28.84 -6.67
CA GLY A 71 11.70 -28.76 -5.25
C GLY A 71 12.23 -27.39 -4.80
N VAL A 72 12.36 -26.42 -5.70
CA VAL A 72 12.74 -25.05 -5.36
C VAL A 72 11.48 -24.24 -5.05
N LYS A 73 11.42 -23.63 -3.86
CA LYS A 73 10.35 -22.72 -3.44
C LYS A 73 10.85 -21.28 -3.50
N GLU A 74 10.14 -20.43 -4.24
CA GLU A 74 10.38 -18.98 -4.28
C GLU A 74 9.16 -18.23 -3.81
N LYS A 75 9.37 -17.05 -3.19
CA LYS A 75 8.34 -16.20 -2.60
C LYS A 75 8.39 -14.82 -3.28
N HIS A 76 7.31 -14.47 -3.96
CA HIS A 76 7.21 -13.25 -4.76
C HIS A 76 6.17 -12.31 -4.13
N PRO A 77 6.54 -11.09 -3.68
CA PRO A 77 5.59 -10.14 -3.10
C PRO A 77 4.67 -9.59 -4.20
N LEU A 78 3.36 -9.70 -3.99
CA LEU A 78 2.35 -9.12 -4.87
C LEU A 78 1.92 -7.71 -4.41
N GLY A 79 2.05 -7.41 -3.12
CA GLY A 79 1.74 -6.10 -2.57
C GLY A 79 1.46 -6.17 -1.07
N THR A 80 1.43 -4.99 -0.45
CA THR A 80 0.99 -4.80 0.93
C THR A 80 -0.20 -3.84 0.90
N TYR A 81 -1.29 -4.21 1.57
CA TYR A 81 -2.55 -3.49 1.54
C TYR A 81 -3.05 -3.23 2.96
N LEU A 82 -3.59 -2.05 3.20
CA LEU A 82 -4.30 -1.70 4.42
C LEU A 82 -5.73 -2.23 4.32
N VAL A 83 -6.08 -3.18 5.16
CA VAL A 83 -7.41 -3.79 5.22
C VAL A 83 -8.33 -2.90 6.03
N GLN A 84 -9.48 -2.56 5.44
CA GLN A 84 -10.52 -1.74 6.04
C GLN A 84 -11.90 -2.35 5.79
N THR A 85 -12.89 -1.83 6.50
CA THR A 85 -14.33 -2.00 6.26
C THR A 85 -14.77 -3.45 5.98
N PRO A 86 -14.82 -4.33 7.00
CA PRO A 86 -15.36 -5.65 6.82
C PRO A 86 -16.88 -5.60 6.59
N SER A 87 -17.34 -6.28 5.55
CA SER A 87 -18.75 -6.64 5.40
C SER A 87 -18.94 -8.11 5.69
N SER A 88 -20.02 -8.49 6.35
CA SER A 88 -20.30 -9.89 6.69
C SER A 88 -21.67 -10.32 6.21
N SER A 89 -21.75 -11.48 5.60
CA SER A 89 -23.00 -12.18 5.29
C SER A 89 -23.02 -13.55 5.98
N TYR A 90 -24.22 -13.96 6.39
CA TYR A 90 -24.44 -15.26 7.03
C TYR A 90 -25.73 -15.89 6.48
N ASP A 91 -25.62 -17.05 5.88
CA ASP A 91 -26.74 -17.77 5.26
C ASP A 91 -27.33 -18.87 6.17
N GLY A 92 -26.96 -18.90 7.43
CA GLY A 92 -27.34 -19.95 8.41
C GLY A 92 -26.36 -21.11 8.49
N ARG A 93 -25.40 -21.22 7.58
CA ARG A 93 -24.36 -22.26 7.54
C ARG A 93 -22.95 -21.74 7.36
N ILE A 94 -22.80 -20.78 6.48
CA ILE A 94 -21.50 -20.22 6.08
C ILE A 94 -21.47 -18.75 6.45
N LYS A 95 -20.42 -18.34 7.13
CA LYS A 95 -20.09 -16.95 7.36
C LYS A 95 -19.06 -16.54 6.34
N ASP A 96 -19.43 -15.60 5.46
CA ASP A 96 -18.53 -14.97 4.53
C ASP A 96 -18.28 -13.53 4.97
N ILE A 97 -16.99 -13.19 5.05
CA ILE A 97 -16.53 -11.86 5.39
C ILE A 97 -15.72 -11.36 4.22
N THR A 98 -16.17 -10.27 3.61
CA THR A 98 -15.40 -9.57 2.58
C THR A 98 -14.81 -8.32 3.18
N MET A 99 -13.53 -8.11 2.93
CA MET A 99 -12.80 -6.94 3.38
C MET A 99 -12.13 -6.25 2.20
N ASP A 100 -12.36 -4.96 2.08
CA ASP A 100 -11.64 -4.14 1.12
C ASP A 100 -10.29 -3.75 1.69
N ALA A 101 -9.31 -3.70 0.82
CA ALA A 101 -7.93 -3.39 1.16
C ALA A 101 -7.33 -2.45 0.12
N TYR A 102 -6.63 -1.45 0.57
CA TYR A 102 -6.09 -0.38 -0.26
C TYR A 102 -4.58 -0.32 -0.12
N THR A 103 -3.91 0.23 -1.12
CA THR A 103 -2.48 0.47 -1.00
C THR A 103 -2.19 1.43 0.17
N PRO A 104 -0.97 1.44 0.74
CA PRO A 104 -0.60 2.38 1.81
C PRO A 104 -0.75 3.86 1.43
N LEU A 105 -0.89 4.20 0.15
CA LEU A 105 -1.16 5.57 -0.31
C LEU A 105 -2.50 6.11 0.21
N LEU A 106 -3.42 5.23 0.63
CA LEU A 106 -4.67 5.64 1.25
C LEU A 106 -4.43 6.52 2.49
N GLU A 107 -3.40 6.25 3.29
CA GLU A 107 -3.09 7.06 4.47
C GLU A 107 -2.74 8.52 4.12
N LEU A 108 -2.08 8.73 2.98
CA LEU A 108 -1.78 10.08 2.47
C LEU A 108 -3.01 10.74 1.85
N LYS A 109 -3.91 9.94 1.27
CA LYS A 109 -5.15 10.43 0.69
C LYS A 109 -6.17 10.88 1.73
N GLU A 110 -6.23 10.19 2.87
CA GLU A 110 -7.20 10.49 3.95
C GLU A 110 -6.79 11.65 4.86
N LYS A 111 -5.53 12.11 4.77
CA LYS A 111 -5.00 13.19 5.62
C LYS A 111 -4.78 14.45 4.79
N GLN A 112 -5.13 15.59 5.38
CA GLN A 112 -4.94 16.90 4.77
C GLN A 112 -3.75 17.64 5.39
N PRO A 113 -2.99 18.42 4.59
CA PRO A 113 -2.03 19.37 5.12
C PRO A 113 -2.74 20.41 6.02
N PRO A 114 -2.04 20.95 7.02
CA PRO A 114 -2.55 22.13 7.74
C PRO A 114 -2.80 23.29 6.80
N LEU A 115 -3.82 24.10 7.08
CA LEU A 115 -4.13 25.28 6.27
C LEU A 115 -2.91 26.21 6.16
N GLY A 116 -2.56 26.57 4.93
CA GLY A 116 -1.40 27.41 4.66
C GLY A 116 -0.05 26.70 4.75
N PHE A 117 -0.03 25.36 4.82
CA PHE A 117 1.21 24.60 4.76
C PHE A 117 2.01 24.96 3.50
N THR A 118 3.27 25.33 3.69
CA THR A 118 4.13 25.81 2.59
C THR A 118 5.54 25.25 2.71
N ILE A 119 6.06 24.73 1.60
CA ILE A 119 7.49 24.46 1.43
C ILE A 119 8.12 25.72 0.85
N GLU A 120 9.00 26.35 1.63
CA GLU A 120 9.62 27.60 1.22
C GLU A 120 10.82 27.33 0.28
N LYS A 121 10.92 28.08 -0.80
CA LYS A 121 12.07 28.07 -1.71
C LYS A 121 13.41 28.27 -0.99
N LYS A 122 13.42 29.08 0.07
CA LYS A 122 14.64 29.37 0.84
C LYS A 122 15.26 28.15 1.53
N THR A 123 14.49 27.07 1.76
CA THR A 123 15.02 25.82 2.33
C THR A 123 16.04 25.17 1.40
N ASN A 124 16.01 25.50 0.10
CA ASN A 124 16.91 24.96 -0.90
C ASN A 124 16.95 23.41 -0.98
N GLU A 125 15.90 22.78 -0.47
CA GLU A 125 15.71 21.33 -0.47
C GLU A 125 15.36 20.86 -1.90
N ALA A 126 15.86 19.70 -2.31
CA ALA A 126 15.45 19.10 -3.58
C ALA A 126 13.98 18.63 -3.48
N ILE A 127 13.20 18.84 -4.55
CA ILE A 127 11.77 18.51 -4.61
C ILE A 127 11.49 17.06 -4.17
N MET A 128 12.23 16.10 -4.73
CA MET A 128 12.03 14.68 -4.40
C MET A 128 12.45 14.34 -2.97
N THR A 129 13.36 15.12 -2.37
CA THR A 129 13.71 14.97 -0.94
C THR A 129 12.57 15.44 -0.05
N ALA A 130 11.96 16.60 -0.39
CA ALA A 130 10.78 17.09 0.31
C ALA A 130 9.59 16.13 0.18
N ALA A 131 9.31 15.65 -1.03
CA ALA A 131 8.26 14.66 -1.29
C ALA A 131 8.46 13.37 -0.50
N HIS A 132 9.68 12.82 -0.49
CA HIS A 132 10.02 11.63 0.30
C HIS A 132 9.83 11.86 1.81
N ARG A 133 10.32 12.99 2.33
CA ARG A 133 10.19 13.34 3.74
C ARG A 133 8.72 13.41 4.16
N LEU A 134 7.88 14.10 3.39
CA LEU A 134 6.46 14.21 3.66
C LEU A 134 5.75 12.85 3.58
N ALA A 135 6.01 12.07 2.53
CA ALA A 135 5.42 10.75 2.39
C ALA A 135 5.80 9.83 3.56
N GLN A 136 7.06 9.87 4.03
CA GLN A 136 7.52 9.08 5.16
C GLN A 136 6.96 9.57 6.51
N GLU A 137 6.69 10.86 6.66
CA GLU A 137 6.13 11.46 7.87
C GLU A 137 4.63 11.12 8.06
N TYR A 138 3.88 11.10 6.96
CA TYR A 138 2.42 10.95 7.00
C TYR A 138 1.91 9.55 6.61
N SER A 139 2.79 8.65 6.18
CA SER A 139 2.49 7.23 5.93
C SER A 139 3.35 6.33 6.81
N ARG A 140 2.78 5.21 7.25
CA ARG A 140 3.51 4.16 7.98
C ARG A 140 4.37 3.28 7.06
N ALA A 141 4.03 3.22 5.79
CA ALA A 141 4.77 2.43 4.82
C ALA A 141 6.16 3.04 4.56
N PRO A 142 7.22 2.22 4.49
CA PRO A 142 8.52 2.72 4.11
C PRO A 142 8.51 3.23 2.66
N VAL A 143 9.02 4.43 2.49
CA VAL A 143 9.11 5.11 1.19
C VAL A 143 10.53 5.04 0.67
N VAL A 144 10.70 4.59 -0.57
CA VAL A 144 12.01 4.56 -1.23
C VAL A 144 12.32 5.95 -1.79
N PRO A 145 13.43 6.58 -1.37
CA PRO A 145 13.77 7.92 -1.85
C PRO A 145 14.13 7.92 -3.33
N ALA A 146 13.55 8.84 -4.08
CA ALA A 146 13.99 9.14 -5.44
C ALA A 146 15.11 10.18 -5.42
N LYS A 147 16.11 10.00 -6.28
CA LYS A 147 17.22 10.94 -6.42
C LYS A 147 16.85 12.04 -7.44
N SER A 148 16.87 13.27 -7.01
CA SER A 148 16.73 14.44 -7.89
C SER A 148 17.50 15.61 -7.30
N THR A 149 18.03 16.46 -8.17
CA THR A 149 18.67 17.74 -7.80
C THR A 149 17.81 18.95 -8.08
N THR A 150 16.63 18.74 -8.69
CA THR A 150 15.67 19.80 -9.01
C THR A 150 15.16 20.44 -7.73
N LYS A 151 15.14 21.78 -7.69
CA LYS A 151 14.73 22.57 -6.54
C LYS A 151 13.54 23.46 -6.88
N LEU A 152 12.80 23.89 -5.87
CA LEU A 152 11.70 24.82 -6.04
C LEU A 152 12.19 26.16 -6.61
N THR A 153 11.47 26.66 -7.60
CA THR A 153 11.67 28.00 -8.18
C THR A 153 10.90 29.08 -7.42
N SER A 154 9.84 28.69 -6.70
CA SER A 154 9.00 29.53 -5.84
C SER A 154 8.57 28.74 -4.61
N ASN A 155 7.91 29.42 -3.66
CA ASN A 155 7.27 28.73 -2.56
C ASN A 155 6.14 27.82 -3.10
N PHE A 156 5.97 26.64 -2.51
CA PHE A 156 4.93 25.69 -2.87
C PHE A 156 3.97 25.52 -1.70
N THR A 157 2.73 26.00 -1.86
CA THR A 157 1.73 26.08 -0.79
C THR A 157 0.57 25.14 -1.09
N ALA A 158 0.10 24.41 -0.08
CA ALA A 158 -1.05 23.52 -0.17
C ALA A 158 -2.34 24.32 -0.39
N GLY A 159 -3.18 23.83 -1.30
CA GLY A 159 -4.55 24.30 -1.47
C GLY A 159 -5.44 23.91 -0.29
N THR A 160 -6.66 24.46 -0.26
CA THR A 160 -7.63 24.21 0.83
C THR A 160 -8.19 22.79 0.82
N ASP A 161 -8.24 22.17 -0.36
CA ASP A 161 -8.82 20.85 -0.56
C ASP A 161 -7.78 19.76 -0.81
N ASP A 162 -6.49 20.11 -0.68
CA ASP A 162 -5.40 19.16 -0.90
C ASP A 162 -5.38 18.09 0.19
N THR A 163 -5.11 16.88 -0.25
CA THR A 163 -4.63 15.79 0.61
C THR A 163 -3.11 15.74 0.58
N TRP A 164 -2.49 15.04 1.52
CA TRP A 164 -1.03 14.83 1.43
C TRP A 164 -0.63 14.12 0.14
N LEU A 165 -1.48 13.23 -0.37
CA LEU A 165 -1.21 12.53 -1.63
C LEU A 165 -1.23 13.47 -2.82
N SER A 166 -2.27 14.32 -2.98
CA SER A 166 -2.35 15.30 -4.07
C SER A 166 -1.21 16.32 -3.98
N PHE A 167 -0.97 16.86 -2.79
CA PHE A 167 0.11 17.82 -2.55
C PHE A 167 1.50 17.27 -2.93
N ILE A 168 1.81 16.02 -2.55
CA ILE A 168 3.09 15.38 -2.87
C ILE A 168 3.20 15.11 -4.38
N ASN A 169 2.11 14.69 -5.03
CA ASN A 169 2.09 14.45 -6.47
C ASN A 169 2.32 15.75 -7.24
N ASP A 170 1.63 16.83 -6.88
CA ASP A 170 1.78 18.13 -7.52
C ASP A 170 3.17 18.74 -7.27
N LEU A 171 3.74 18.50 -6.09
CA LEU A 171 5.10 18.90 -5.78
C LEU A 171 6.13 18.16 -6.66
N ALA A 172 5.85 16.92 -7.04
CA ALA A 172 6.77 16.07 -7.80
C ALA A 172 6.58 16.16 -9.33
N ALA A 173 5.47 16.77 -9.81
CA ALA A 173 5.16 16.96 -11.23
C ALA A 173 6.00 18.08 -11.84
#